data_3d06bb39884c6507d0779d939b3fe776
#
_entry.id   3d06bb39884c6507d0779d939b3fe776
#
_cell.length_a   1.000
_cell.length_b   1.000
_cell.length_c   1.000
_cell.angle_alpha   90.00
_cell.angle_beta   90.00
_cell.angle_gamma   90.00
#
_symmetry.space_group_name_H-M   'P 1'
#
loop_
_entity.id
_entity.type
_entity.pdbx_description
1 polymer ?
#
loop_
_entity_poly.entity_id
_entity_poly.type
_entity_poly.pdbx_seq_one_letter_code
_entity_poly.pdbx_strand_id
1 'polypeptide(L)'
;MASGKEIRTQIKSIKSTQKITSAMEMVAASKMRRAQENMRATRPYASKIRNVIGHLAHAHPEYKHTFMIEREVKRAGFIVISSDRGLCGGLNANAFRKTVNKMKEMDDQGIEIDVCTIGKKSTQMFKRLKGTLRAETSNLGDKPRLEDIIGVVKVMLDAYEDGEIDQLFVVYNEFVNTMTQAPQIEQLLPIAADEVEEEIKHHWDYIYEPDSKTVLDGLMMRFIEAQVFQGMVENVACEMAARMIAMKSATDNAGDIIDGLELVYNKARQAAITQEISEIVSGAAAV
;
A
#
# COMPACT_ATOMS: atom_id res chain seq x y z
N MET A 1 15.82 8.03 -41.48
CA MET A 1 16.60 7.24 -40.48
C MET A 1 17.08 8.20 -39.40
N ALA A 2 17.01 7.81 -38.12
CA ALA A 2 17.51 8.68 -37.03
C ALA A 2 19.02 8.92 -37.23
N SER A 3 19.47 10.16 -37.06
CA SER A 3 20.86 10.50 -37.25
C SER A 3 21.73 9.83 -36.16
N GLY A 4 22.94 9.44 -36.46
CA GLY A 4 23.86 8.82 -35.48
C GLY A 4 24.05 9.67 -34.22
N LYS A 5 23.88 10.99 -34.32
CA LYS A 5 23.90 11.94 -33.20
C LYS A 5 22.68 11.77 -32.29
N GLU A 6 21.48 11.56 -32.83
CA GLU A 6 20.24 11.34 -32.08
C GLU A 6 20.31 10.02 -31.29
N ILE A 7 20.76 8.93 -31.94
CA ILE A 7 20.90 7.63 -31.28
C ILE A 7 21.89 7.73 -30.11
N ARG A 8 23.01 8.41 -30.28
CA ARG A 8 23.98 8.62 -29.19
C ARG A 8 23.42 9.43 -28.05
N THR A 9 22.58 10.42 -28.32
CA THR A 9 21.88 11.20 -27.28
C THR A 9 20.88 10.34 -26.52
N GLN A 10 20.12 9.46 -27.20
CA GLN A 10 19.21 8.50 -26.58
C GLN A 10 19.95 7.54 -25.66
N ILE A 11 21.05 6.93 -26.14
CA ILE A 11 21.91 6.05 -25.32
C ILE A 11 22.36 6.75 -24.05
N LYS A 12 22.82 7.99 -24.15
CA LYS A 12 23.26 8.78 -22.99
C LYS A 12 22.12 9.01 -21.99
N SER A 13 20.92 9.33 -22.46
CA SER A 13 19.74 9.53 -21.63
C SER A 13 19.33 8.25 -20.89
N ILE A 14 19.28 7.11 -21.60
CA ILE A 14 18.90 5.82 -21.01
C ILE A 14 19.96 5.35 -20.01
N LYS A 15 21.26 5.52 -20.30
CA LYS A 15 22.36 5.25 -19.34
C LYS A 15 22.20 6.07 -18.06
N SER A 16 21.75 7.31 -18.16
CA SER A 16 21.44 8.14 -16.97
C SER A 16 20.26 7.57 -16.19
N THR A 17 19.17 7.21 -16.88
CA THR A 17 17.98 6.58 -16.26
C THR A 17 18.35 5.27 -15.56
N GLN A 18 19.13 4.41 -16.19
CA GLN A 18 19.62 3.16 -15.63
C GLN A 18 20.37 3.37 -14.31
N LYS A 19 21.25 4.38 -14.25
CA LYS A 19 21.96 4.73 -13.00
C LYS A 19 21.00 5.18 -11.90
N ILE A 20 19.96 5.96 -12.25
CA ILE A 20 18.95 6.43 -11.29
C ILE A 20 18.14 5.25 -10.76
N THR A 21 17.65 4.36 -11.64
CA THR A 21 16.85 3.20 -11.23
C THR A 21 17.66 2.24 -10.38
N SER A 22 18.91 1.98 -10.70
CA SER A 22 19.83 1.17 -9.89
C SER A 22 20.09 1.78 -8.50
N ALA A 23 20.27 3.09 -8.41
CA ALA A 23 20.40 3.77 -7.12
C ALA A 23 19.11 3.68 -6.29
N MET A 24 17.93 3.83 -6.94
CA MET A 24 16.63 3.70 -6.28
C MET A 24 16.36 2.27 -5.79
N GLU A 25 16.79 1.25 -6.53
CA GLU A 25 16.75 -0.16 -6.10
C GLU A 25 17.52 -0.34 -4.79
N MET A 26 18.78 0.12 -4.72
CA MET A 26 19.61 0.01 -3.51
C MET A 26 19.00 0.73 -2.31
N VAL A 27 18.46 1.93 -2.51
CA VAL A 27 17.78 2.69 -1.45
C VAL A 27 16.53 1.95 -0.97
N ALA A 28 15.72 1.42 -1.88
CA ALA A 28 14.52 0.66 -1.54
C ALA A 28 14.87 -0.61 -0.77
N ALA A 29 15.91 -1.35 -1.16
CA ALA A 29 16.40 -2.53 -0.46
C ALA A 29 16.82 -2.22 0.99
N SER A 30 17.56 -1.12 1.19
CA SER A 30 17.97 -0.68 2.53
C SER A 30 16.77 -0.30 3.42
N LYS A 31 15.79 0.42 2.84
CA LYS A 31 14.58 0.82 3.57
C LYS A 31 13.65 -0.36 3.87
N MET A 32 13.57 -1.34 2.97
CA MET A 32 12.79 -2.56 3.17
C MET A 32 13.22 -3.31 4.41
N ARG A 33 14.53 -3.47 4.64
CA ARG A 33 15.03 -4.15 5.85
C ARG A 33 14.51 -3.48 7.12
N ARG A 34 14.59 -2.16 7.21
CA ARG A 34 14.09 -1.39 8.37
C ARG A 34 12.57 -1.48 8.50
N ALA A 35 11.82 -1.44 7.40
CA ALA A 35 10.38 -1.59 7.42
C ALA A 35 9.95 -2.98 7.93
N GLN A 36 10.66 -4.05 7.54
CA GLN A 36 10.43 -5.39 8.06
C GLN A 36 10.73 -5.51 9.56
N GLU A 37 11.79 -4.87 10.05
CA GLU A 37 12.10 -4.82 11.48
C GLU A 37 10.97 -4.13 12.26
N ASN A 38 10.48 -2.99 11.78
CA ASN A 38 9.35 -2.29 12.38
C ASN A 38 8.06 -3.15 12.36
N MET A 39 7.75 -3.79 11.24
CA MET A 39 6.59 -4.68 11.10
C MET A 39 6.64 -5.84 12.11
N ARG A 40 7.81 -6.46 12.29
CA ARG A 40 7.98 -7.54 13.28
C ARG A 40 7.83 -7.03 14.73
N ALA A 41 8.24 -5.80 14.99
CA ALA A 41 8.12 -5.20 16.32
C ALA A 41 6.68 -4.84 16.71
N THR A 42 5.81 -4.52 15.73
CA THR A 42 4.41 -4.12 15.97
C THR A 42 3.45 -5.31 16.07
N ARG A 43 3.70 -6.41 15.35
CA ARG A 43 2.83 -7.61 15.34
C ARG A 43 2.45 -8.16 16.72
N PRO A 44 3.39 -8.31 17.72
CA PRO A 44 3.03 -8.84 19.03
C PRO A 44 2.01 -7.99 19.78
N TYR A 45 2.02 -6.67 19.59
CA TYR A 45 1.09 -5.77 20.25
C TYR A 45 -0.35 -5.98 19.76
N ALA A 46 -0.55 -6.02 18.44
CA ALA A 46 -1.86 -6.24 17.84
C ALA A 46 -2.48 -7.59 18.26
N SER A 47 -1.68 -8.67 18.28
CA SER A 47 -2.16 -9.98 18.72
C SER A 47 -2.49 -10.01 20.22
N LYS A 48 -1.68 -9.36 21.08
CA LYS A 48 -1.93 -9.33 22.52
C LYS A 48 -3.18 -8.55 22.90
N ILE A 49 -3.44 -7.40 22.25
CA ILE A 49 -4.70 -6.66 22.47
C ILE A 49 -5.90 -7.51 22.05
N ARG A 50 -5.84 -8.21 20.91
CA ARG A 50 -6.91 -9.10 20.45
C ARG A 50 -7.27 -10.14 21.51
N ASN A 51 -6.26 -10.78 22.11
CA ASN A 51 -6.46 -11.77 23.16
C ASN A 51 -7.11 -11.16 24.42
N VAL A 52 -6.67 -9.95 24.84
CA VAL A 52 -7.27 -9.27 26.01
C VAL A 52 -8.74 -8.92 25.77
N ILE A 53 -9.08 -8.43 24.57
CA ILE A 53 -10.47 -8.14 24.19
C ILE A 53 -11.32 -9.42 24.21
N GLY A 54 -10.76 -10.54 23.74
CA GLY A 54 -11.43 -11.84 23.82
C GLY A 54 -11.78 -12.24 25.22
N HIS A 55 -10.82 -12.17 26.13
CA HIS A 55 -11.06 -12.48 27.53
C HIS A 55 -12.10 -11.55 28.17
N LEU A 56 -12.05 -10.24 27.86
CA LEU A 56 -13.02 -9.25 28.37
C LEU A 56 -14.45 -9.51 27.86
N ALA A 57 -14.60 -9.82 26.59
CA ALA A 57 -15.90 -10.10 25.97
C ALA A 57 -16.56 -11.34 26.61
N HIS A 58 -15.77 -12.36 26.96
CA HIS A 58 -16.27 -13.57 27.63
C HIS A 58 -16.55 -13.36 29.13
N ALA A 59 -15.73 -12.53 29.81
CA ALA A 59 -15.91 -12.30 31.24
C ALA A 59 -17.20 -11.52 31.58
N HIS A 60 -17.72 -10.71 30.65
CA HIS A 60 -18.89 -9.87 30.86
C HIS A 60 -19.92 -9.98 29.70
N PRO A 61 -20.61 -11.11 29.55
CA PRO A 61 -21.55 -11.33 28.45
C PRO A 61 -22.78 -10.38 28.50
N GLU A 62 -23.02 -9.73 29.65
CA GLU A 62 -24.11 -8.76 29.80
C GLU A 62 -23.81 -7.41 29.11
N TYR A 63 -22.55 -7.06 28.91
CA TYR A 63 -22.15 -5.82 28.28
C TYR A 63 -21.57 -6.10 26.88
N LYS A 64 -22.35 -5.79 25.85
CA LYS A 64 -21.89 -5.81 24.45
C LYS A 64 -21.49 -4.40 24.04
N HIS A 65 -20.17 -4.21 23.79
CA HIS A 65 -19.68 -2.95 23.24
C HIS A 65 -20.29 -2.70 21.85
N THR A 66 -20.54 -1.44 21.51
CA THR A 66 -21.12 -1.03 20.21
C THR A 66 -20.36 -1.63 19.00
N PHE A 67 -19.04 -1.80 19.12
CA PHE A 67 -18.17 -2.38 18.08
C PHE A 67 -18.34 -3.91 17.87
N MET A 68 -19.09 -4.59 18.73
CA MET A 68 -19.39 -6.03 18.62
C MET A 68 -20.85 -6.30 18.20
N ILE A 69 -21.64 -5.26 18.00
CA ILE A 69 -23.06 -5.38 17.65
C ILE A 69 -23.17 -5.41 16.13
N GLU A 70 -23.69 -6.51 15.60
CA GLU A 70 -24.08 -6.60 14.18
C GLU A 70 -25.34 -5.78 13.94
N ARG A 71 -25.33 -5.00 12.85
CA ARG A 71 -26.43 -4.15 12.40
C ARG A 71 -26.80 -4.49 10.97
N GLU A 72 -28.01 -4.14 10.55
CA GLU A 72 -28.38 -4.15 9.14
C GLU A 72 -27.49 -3.14 8.39
N VAL A 73 -26.77 -3.61 7.36
CA VAL A 73 -25.78 -2.82 6.68
C VAL A 73 -26.44 -1.91 5.65
N LYS A 74 -26.44 -0.61 5.91
CA LYS A 74 -26.93 0.43 4.99
C LYS A 74 -25.79 1.28 4.45
N ARG A 75 -24.73 1.43 5.23
CA ARG A 75 -23.54 2.20 4.86
C ARG A 75 -22.27 1.55 5.37
N ALA A 76 -21.26 1.45 4.51
CA ALA A 76 -19.96 0.85 4.81
C ALA A 76 -18.84 1.89 4.70
N GLY A 77 -17.94 1.90 5.69
CA GLY A 77 -16.74 2.72 5.73
C GLY A 77 -15.52 1.93 5.24
N PHE A 78 -14.64 2.59 4.48
CA PHE A 78 -13.38 2.02 4.03
C PHE A 78 -12.21 2.93 4.41
N ILE A 79 -11.22 2.41 5.14
CA ILE A 79 -9.94 3.06 5.36
C ILE A 79 -8.95 2.47 4.35
N VAL A 80 -8.60 3.24 3.33
CA VAL A 80 -7.75 2.75 2.22
C VAL A 80 -6.32 3.25 2.38
N ILE A 81 -5.40 2.30 2.63
CA ILE A 81 -3.97 2.59 2.80
C ILE A 81 -3.24 2.43 1.47
N SER A 82 -2.40 3.40 1.14
CA SER A 82 -1.57 3.41 -0.06
C SER A 82 -0.22 4.08 0.16
N SER A 83 0.63 4.04 -0.83
CA SER A 83 1.88 4.80 -0.82
C SER A 83 1.67 6.29 -1.13
N ASP A 84 2.57 7.12 -0.66
CA ASP A 84 2.65 8.53 -1.07
C ASP A 84 3.30 8.70 -2.44
N ARG A 85 4.26 7.84 -2.78
CA ARG A 85 5.08 7.92 -4.00
C ARG A 85 4.75 6.76 -4.94
N GLY A 86 4.96 6.98 -6.23
CA GLY A 86 4.85 5.94 -7.25
C GLY A 86 6.11 5.09 -7.38
N LEU A 87 6.25 4.45 -8.54
CA LEU A 87 7.37 3.58 -8.91
C LEU A 87 7.48 2.31 -8.05
N CYS A 88 6.37 1.84 -7.50
CA CYS A 88 6.23 0.60 -6.74
C CYS A 88 5.45 -0.48 -7.53
N GLY A 89 5.64 -0.52 -8.84
CA GLY A 89 4.98 -1.49 -9.71
C GLY A 89 3.45 -1.41 -9.62
N GLY A 90 2.81 -2.57 -9.54
CA GLY A 90 1.36 -2.72 -9.47
C GLY A 90 0.75 -2.62 -8.07
N LEU A 91 1.54 -2.35 -7.02
CA LEU A 91 1.10 -2.41 -5.62
C LEU A 91 -0.22 -1.69 -5.37
N ASN A 92 -0.24 -0.36 -5.62
CA ASN A 92 -1.43 0.46 -5.40
C ASN A 92 -2.57 0.10 -6.37
N ALA A 93 -2.26 -0.17 -7.64
CA ALA A 93 -3.27 -0.49 -8.65
C ALA A 93 -4.02 -1.79 -8.31
N ASN A 94 -3.33 -2.80 -7.80
CA ASN A 94 -3.95 -4.07 -7.40
C ASN A 94 -4.85 -3.89 -6.16
N ALA A 95 -4.38 -3.15 -5.16
CA ALA A 95 -5.17 -2.82 -3.98
C ALA A 95 -6.43 -2.03 -4.36
N PHE A 96 -6.29 -0.99 -5.18
CA PHE A 96 -7.44 -0.17 -5.62
C PHE A 96 -8.44 -0.97 -6.46
N ARG A 97 -7.97 -1.87 -7.34
CA ARG A 97 -8.86 -2.74 -8.12
C ARG A 97 -9.69 -3.64 -7.20
N LYS A 98 -9.05 -4.28 -6.22
CA LYS A 98 -9.75 -5.14 -5.24
C LYS A 98 -10.77 -4.33 -4.44
N THR A 99 -10.39 -3.13 -3.98
CA THR A 99 -11.26 -2.21 -3.24
C THR A 99 -12.47 -1.78 -4.06
N VAL A 100 -12.25 -1.29 -5.28
CA VAL A 100 -13.34 -0.81 -6.16
C VAL A 100 -14.30 -1.95 -6.51
N ASN A 101 -13.80 -3.17 -6.73
CA ASN A 101 -14.68 -4.32 -6.96
C ASN A 101 -15.55 -4.61 -5.74
N LYS A 102 -14.98 -4.58 -4.52
CA LYS A 102 -15.75 -4.78 -3.30
C LYS A 102 -16.78 -3.68 -3.07
N MET A 103 -16.38 -2.43 -3.30
CA MET A 103 -17.31 -1.28 -3.21
C MET A 103 -18.45 -1.39 -4.21
N LYS A 104 -18.16 -1.84 -5.44
CA LYS A 104 -19.19 -2.06 -6.47
C LYS A 104 -20.18 -3.17 -6.07
N GLU A 105 -19.69 -4.28 -5.52
CA GLU A 105 -20.55 -5.36 -5.01
C GLU A 105 -21.50 -4.85 -3.91
N MET A 106 -21.06 -3.93 -3.07
CA MET A 106 -21.86 -3.33 -2.01
C MET A 106 -22.83 -2.26 -2.55
N ASP A 107 -22.40 -1.44 -3.50
CA ASP A 107 -23.24 -0.45 -4.19
C ASP A 107 -24.40 -1.15 -4.96
N ASP A 108 -24.11 -2.27 -5.63
CA ASP A 108 -25.12 -3.11 -6.30
C ASP A 108 -26.16 -3.70 -5.31
N GLN A 109 -25.83 -3.79 -4.02
CA GLN A 109 -26.74 -4.19 -2.93
C GLN A 109 -27.45 -2.99 -2.29
N GLY A 110 -27.20 -1.77 -2.77
CA GLY A 110 -27.79 -0.54 -2.24
C GLY A 110 -27.10 -0.01 -0.98
N ILE A 111 -25.89 -0.47 -0.67
CA ILE A 111 -25.10 -0.02 0.47
C ILE A 111 -24.31 1.23 0.07
N GLU A 112 -24.50 2.32 0.80
CA GLU A 112 -23.73 3.55 0.60
C GLU A 112 -22.30 3.40 1.11
N ILE A 113 -21.36 4.15 0.51
CA ILE A 113 -19.94 3.97 0.78
C ILE A 113 -19.29 5.28 1.19
N ASP A 114 -18.61 5.23 2.34
CA ASP A 114 -17.77 6.29 2.85
C ASP A 114 -16.29 5.85 2.85
N VAL A 115 -15.40 6.77 2.53
CA VAL A 115 -13.98 6.47 2.39
C VAL A 115 -13.14 7.41 3.22
N CYS A 116 -12.17 6.86 3.92
CA CYS A 116 -11.01 7.59 4.42
C CYS A 116 -9.75 7.09 3.74
N THR A 117 -8.80 7.98 3.48
CA THR A 117 -7.59 7.62 2.76
C THR A 117 -6.33 7.92 3.56
N ILE A 118 -5.42 6.97 3.55
CA ILE A 118 -4.08 7.10 4.11
C ILE A 118 -3.08 6.93 2.97
N GLY A 119 -2.37 8.01 2.64
CA GLY A 119 -1.42 8.07 1.53
C GLY A 119 -1.95 8.79 0.29
N LYS A 120 -1.06 9.51 -0.37
CA LYS A 120 -1.39 10.40 -1.49
C LYS A 120 -2.02 9.67 -2.68
N LYS A 121 -1.63 8.40 -2.94
CA LYS A 121 -2.13 7.66 -4.10
C LYS A 121 -3.59 7.26 -3.94
N SER A 122 -4.01 6.82 -2.75
CA SER A 122 -5.43 6.54 -2.46
C SER A 122 -6.26 7.81 -2.53
N THR A 123 -5.79 8.91 -1.93
CA THR A 123 -6.47 10.20 -2.02
C THR A 123 -6.71 10.64 -3.46
N GLN A 124 -5.69 10.57 -4.31
CA GLN A 124 -5.82 10.93 -5.73
C GLN A 124 -6.81 10.06 -6.50
N MET A 125 -6.91 8.78 -6.15
CA MET A 125 -7.82 7.83 -6.78
C MET A 125 -9.26 8.05 -6.30
N PHE A 126 -9.47 8.04 -4.99
CA PHE A 126 -10.82 8.03 -4.40
C PHE A 126 -11.53 9.39 -4.43
N LYS A 127 -10.80 10.51 -4.51
CA LYS A 127 -11.40 11.83 -4.81
C LYS A 127 -12.16 11.89 -6.15
N ARG A 128 -11.88 10.96 -7.07
CA ARG A 128 -12.52 10.91 -8.40
C ARG A 128 -13.69 9.94 -8.48
N LEU A 129 -13.86 9.11 -7.47
CA LEU A 129 -14.95 8.12 -7.43
C LEU A 129 -16.19 8.70 -6.75
N LYS A 130 -17.34 8.12 -7.07
CA LYS A 130 -18.58 8.37 -6.33
C LYS A 130 -18.40 7.77 -4.93
N GLY A 131 -18.51 8.57 -3.90
CA GLY A 131 -18.39 8.18 -2.51
C GLY A 131 -18.04 9.41 -1.66
N THR A 132 -18.38 9.38 -0.39
CA THR A 132 -18.05 10.47 0.51
C THR A 132 -16.65 10.27 1.07
N LEU A 133 -15.70 11.09 0.61
CA LEU A 133 -14.38 11.15 1.25
C LEU A 133 -14.48 11.95 2.55
N ARG A 134 -14.48 11.24 3.70
CA ARG A 134 -14.64 11.87 5.02
C ARG A 134 -13.36 12.48 5.56
N ALA A 135 -12.24 11.78 5.41
CA ALA A 135 -10.95 12.27 5.88
C ALA A 135 -9.80 11.73 5.02
N GLU A 136 -8.69 12.47 5.02
CA GLU A 136 -7.48 12.08 4.32
C GLU A 136 -6.23 12.46 5.12
N THR A 137 -5.21 11.62 5.05
CA THR A 137 -3.87 11.93 5.52
C THR A 137 -2.82 11.45 4.52
N SER A 138 -1.72 12.16 4.41
CA SER A 138 -0.64 11.84 3.47
C SER A 138 0.69 12.40 3.95
N ASN A 139 1.77 12.08 3.24
CA ASN A 139 3.14 12.49 3.55
C ASN A 139 3.66 11.94 4.88
N LEU A 140 3.28 10.69 5.21
CA LEU A 140 3.65 10.03 6.46
C LEU A 140 5.11 9.54 6.48
N GLY A 141 5.76 9.55 5.31
CA GLY A 141 7.16 9.16 5.17
C GLY A 141 7.40 7.66 5.29
N ASP A 142 8.67 7.31 5.55
CA ASP A 142 9.10 5.90 5.61
C ASP A 142 8.95 5.28 7.02
N LYS A 143 8.64 6.09 8.03
CA LYS A 143 8.44 5.69 9.43
C LYS A 143 7.18 6.36 9.98
N PRO A 144 6.00 5.89 9.60
CA PRO A 144 4.74 6.41 10.12
C PRO A 144 4.64 6.18 11.62
N ARG A 145 3.99 7.09 12.32
CA ARG A 145 3.68 6.98 13.73
C ARG A 145 2.18 6.84 13.91
N LEU A 146 1.78 6.28 15.03
CA LEU A 146 0.36 6.10 15.33
C LEU A 146 -0.38 7.45 15.33
N GLU A 147 0.25 8.50 15.88
CA GLU A 147 -0.33 9.84 15.93
C GLU A 147 -0.68 10.41 14.54
N ASP A 148 0.03 9.98 13.51
CA ASP A 148 -0.15 10.48 12.14
C ASP A 148 -1.46 9.96 11.50
N ILE A 149 -2.05 8.86 12.03
CA ILE A 149 -3.25 8.22 11.48
C ILE A 149 -4.47 8.29 12.41
N ILE A 150 -4.28 8.58 13.70
CA ILE A 150 -5.37 8.61 14.70
C ILE A 150 -6.54 9.49 14.23
N GLY A 151 -6.26 10.66 13.64
CA GLY A 151 -7.31 11.57 13.20
C GLY A 151 -8.23 10.95 12.13
N VAL A 152 -7.67 10.22 11.18
CA VAL A 152 -8.45 9.53 10.13
C VAL A 152 -9.23 8.36 10.70
N VAL A 153 -8.62 7.58 11.59
CA VAL A 153 -9.27 6.44 12.26
C VAL A 153 -10.43 6.94 13.12
N LYS A 154 -10.21 7.99 13.91
CA LYS A 154 -11.22 8.58 14.78
C LYS A 154 -12.45 9.03 14.03
N VAL A 155 -12.31 9.70 12.89
CA VAL A 155 -13.47 10.13 12.06
C VAL A 155 -14.36 8.95 11.68
N MET A 156 -13.78 7.77 11.37
CA MET A 156 -14.55 6.56 11.05
C MET A 156 -15.16 5.90 12.29
N LEU A 157 -14.44 5.92 13.42
CA LEU A 157 -14.97 5.37 14.67
C LEU A 157 -16.13 6.20 15.20
N ASP A 158 -16.00 7.54 15.21
CA ASP A 158 -17.08 8.45 15.59
C ASP A 158 -18.32 8.21 14.70
N ALA A 159 -18.14 8.09 13.37
CA ALA A 159 -19.24 7.79 12.44
C ALA A 159 -19.90 6.42 12.70
N TYR A 160 -19.13 5.42 13.14
CA TYR A 160 -19.69 4.12 13.52
C TYR A 160 -20.47 4.19 14.85
N GLU A 161 -19.96 4.91 15.84
CA GLU A 161 -20.63 5.12 17.12
C GLU A 161 -21.94 5.90 16.97
N ASP A 162 -21.94 6.92 16.11
CA ASP A 162 -23.12 7.73 15.78
C ASP A 162 -24.14 6.97 14.89
N GLY A 163 -23.81 5.75 14.44
CA GLY A 163 -24.69 4.94 13.59
C GLY A 163 -24.79 5.44 12.15
N GLU A 164 -23.85 6.27 11.72
CA GLU A 164 -23.78 6.74 10.33
C GLU A 164 -23.19 5.68 9.39
N ILE A 165 -22.33 4.78 9.91
CA ILE A 165 -21.82 3.61 9.21
C ILE A 165 -22.07 2.35 10.03
N ASP A 166 -22.33 1.23 9.36
CA ASP A 166 -22.68 -0.05 9.96
C ASP A 166 -21.56 -1.09 9.86
N GLN A 167 -20.65 -0.89 8.94
CA GLN A 167 -19.43 -1.71 8.76
C GLN A 167 -18.22 -0.82 8.48
N LEU A 168 -17.06 -1.25 8.97
CA LEU A 168 -15.79 -0.60 8.72
C LEU A 168 -14.76 -1.60 8.22
N PHE A 169 -14.12 -1.29 7.09
CA PHE A 169 -13.06 -2.10 6.49
C PHE A 169 -11.75 -1.33 6.44
N VAL A 170 -10.64 -2.05 6.62
CA VAL A 170 -9.31 -1.56 6.28
C VAL A 170 -8.79 -2.25 5.03
N VAL A 171 -8.17 -1.48 4.16
CA VAL A 171 -7.55 -1.97 2.92
C VAL A 171 -6.07 -1.64 2.94
N TYR A 172 -5.25 -2.67 2.85
CA TYR A 172 -3.79 -2.55 2.84
C TYR A 172 -3.15 -3.67 2.00
N ASN A 173 -1.83 -3.66 1.88
CA ASN A 173 -1.09 -4.76 1.27
C ASN A 173 -0.36 -5.55 2.35
N GLU A 174 -0.68 -6.83 2.45
CA GLU A 174 -0.01 -7.79 3.33
C GLU A 174 1.36 -8.18 2.76
N PHE A 175 2.36 -8.21 3.62
CA PHE A 175 3.70 -8.64 3.25
C PHE A 175 3.84 -10.16 3.38
N VAL A 176 3.69 -10.88 2.27
CA VAL A 176 3.91 -12.34 2.21
C VAL A 176 5.41 -12.64 2.11
N ASN A 177 6.07 -12.06 1.14
CA ASN A 177 7.52 -12.11 0.95
C ASN A 177 7.99 -10.97 0.03
N THR A 178 9.28 -10.87 -0.22
CA THR A 178 9.86 -9.81 -1.06
C THR A 178 9.27 -9.76 -2.47
N MET A 179 8.91 -10.92 -3.04
CA MET A 179 8.37 -11.01 -4.41
C MET A 179 6.85 -10.84 -4.46
N THR A 180 6.15 -11.15 -3.37
CA THR A 180 4.69 -11.22 -3.34
C THR A 180 4.14 -10.31 -2.24
N GLN A 181 3.31 -9.36 -2.64
CA GLN A 181 2.50 -8.51 -1.78
C GLN A 181 1.03 -8.75 -2.13
N ALA A 182 0.22 -9.10 -1.13
CA ALA A 182 -1.18 -9.45 -1.33
C ALA A 182 -2.09 -8.29 -0.86
N PRO A 183 -2.92 -7.69 -1.74
CA PRO A 183 -3.91 -6.73 -1.28
C PRO A 183 -4.95 -7.42 -0.39
N GLN A 184 -5.19 -6.89 0.80
CA GLN A 184 -6.16 -7.36 1.77
C GLN A 184 -7.26 -6.34 2.00
N ILE A 185 -8.45 -6.84 2.27
CA ILE A 185 -9.60 -6.08 2.77
C ILE A 185 -10.06 -6.82 4.02
N GLU A 186 -9.85 -6.22 5.17
CA GLU A 186 -10.23 -6.81 6.45
C GLU A 186 -11.36 -5.99 7.07
N GLN A 187 -12.35 -6.67 7.62
CA GLN A 187 -13.40 -6.02 8.39
C GLN A 187 -12.85 -5.68 9.78
N LEU A 188 -12.92 -4.41 10.14
CA LEU A 188 -12.56 -3.93 11.47
C LEU A 188 -13.77 -3.92 12.41
N LEU A 189 -14.94 -3.53 11.88
CA LEU A 189 -16.20 -3.42 12.63
C LEU A 189 -17.37 -3.95 11.80
N PRO A 190 -18.35 -4.63 12.44
CA PRO A 190 -18.26 -5.15 13.80
C PRO A 190 -17.16 -6.20 13.93
N ILE A 191 -16.62 -6.32 15.14
CA ILE A 191 -15.61 -7.35 15.45
C ILE A 191 -16.35 -8.70 15.54
N ALA A 192 -15.94 -9.67 14.72
CA ALA A 192 -16.53 -11.01 14.73
C ALA A 192 -16.19 -11.75 16.04
N ALA A 193 -17.20 -12.29 16.70
CA ALA A 193 -17.02 -13.04 17.95
C ALA A 193 -16.14 -14.29 17.75
N ASP A 194 -16.27 -14.96 16.60
CA ASP A 194 -15.53 -16.18 16.27
C ASP A 194 -13.99 -15.95 16.16
N GLU A 195 -13.55 -14.77 15.77
CA GLU A 195 -12.11 -14.44 15.71
C GLU A 195 -11.47 -14.37 17.10
N VAL A 196 -12.29 -14.31 18.13
CA VAL A 196 -11.88 -14.15 19.52
C VAL A 196 -11.81 -15.50 20.26
N GLU A 197 -12.56 -16.52 19.80
CA GLU A 197 -12.72 -17.81 20.50
C GLU A 197 -11.53 -18.77 20.34
N GLU A 198 -10.79 -18.74 19.22
CA GLU A 198 -9.80 -19.80 18.93
C GLU A 198 -8.56 -19.81 19.84
N GLU A 199 -8.22 -18.73 20.56
CA GLU A 199 -7.00 -18.62 21.37
C GLU A 199 -7.23 -18.68 22.90
N ILE A 200 -8.49 -18.73 23.39
CA ILE A 200 -8.77 -18.68 24.84
C ILE A 200 -8.60 -20.07 25.47
N LYS A 201 -7.39 -20.45 25.80
CA LYS A 201 -7.10 -21.72 26.50
C LYS A 201 -7.12 -21.64 28.03
N HIS A 202 -7.18 -20.46 28.63
CA HIS A 202 -7.17 -20.26 30.08
C HIS A 202 -8.11 -19.11 30.46
N HIS A 203 -9.02 -19.36 31.41
CA HIS A 203 -9.77 -18.32 32.10
C HIS A 203 -8.85 -17.60 33.07
N TRP A 204 -8.53 -16.34 32.79
CA TRP A 204 -7.85 -15.43 33.69
C TRP A 204 -8.86 -14.43 34.19
N ASP A 205 -9.06 -14.36 35.53
CA ASP A 205 -9.82 -13.28 36.13
C ASP A 205 -8.92 -12.07 36.28
N TYR A 206 -9.17 -11.04 35.46
CA TYR A 206 -8.49 -9.76 35.58
C TYR A 206 -9.20 -8.88 36.61
N ILE A 207 -8.42 -8.12 37.38
CA ILE A 207 -8.95 -7.03 38.22
C ILE A 207 -9.01 -5.77 37.35
N TYR A 208 -10.20 -5.23 37.17
CA TYR A 208 -10.43 -4.05 36.34
C TYR A 208 -10.54 -2.80 37.20
N GLU A 209 -9.74 -1.78 36.89
CA GLU A 209 -9.80 -0.46 37.52
C GLU A 209 -9.93 0.63 36.43
N PRO A 210 -10.90 1.55 36.51
CA PRO A 210 -11.93 1.70 37.55
C PRO A 210 -13.09 0.70 37.44
N ASP A 211 -13.46 0.26 36.24
CA ASP A 211 -14.53 -0.72 35.94
C ASP A 211 -14.27 -1.39 34.58
N SER A 212 -14.86 -2.56 34.38
CA SER A 212 -14.66 -3.37 33.18
C SER A 212 -15.17 -2.68 31.89
N LYS A 213 -16.21 -1.88 32.00
CA LYS A 213 -16.80 -1.17 30.84
C LYS A 213 -15.85 -0.10 30.32
N THR A 214 -15.39 0.80 31.18
CA THR A 214 -14.45 1.88 30.81
C THR A 214 -13.14 1.33 30.24
N VAL A 215 -12.65 0.22 30.82
CA VAL A 215 -11.45 -0.46 30.32
C VAL A 215 -11.71 -1.06 28.93
N LEU A 216 -12.85 -1.72 28.71
CA LEU A 216 -13.23 -2.33 27.44
C LEU A 216 -13.37 -1.27 26.35
N ASP A 217 -14.08 -0.18 26.63
CA ASP A 217 -14.30 0.93 25.67
C ASP A 217 -12.94 1.51 25.21
N GLY A 218 -12.02 1.75 26.14
CA GLY A 218 -10.69 2.23 25.83
C GLY A 218 -9.84 1.23 25.06
N LEU A 219 -9.93 -0.06 25.37
CA LEU A 219 -9.18 -1.12 24.69
C LEU A 219 -9.70 -1.37 23.27
N MET A 220 -11.03 -1.32 23.04
CA MET A 220 -11.62 -1.49 21.72
C MET A 220 -11.15 -0.41 20.75
N MET A 221 -11.13 0.84 21.19
CA MET A 221 -10.62 1.93 20.37
C MET A 221 -9.14 1.74 20.02
N ARG A 222 -8.30 1.40 21.02
CA ARG A 222 -6.88 1.10 20.83
C ARG A 222 -6.63 -0.11 19.94
N PHE A 223 -7.50 -1.10 19.98
CA PHE A 223 -7.41 -2.26 19.11
C PHE A 223 -7.56 -1.85 17.63
N ILE A 224 -8.62 -1.09 17.30
CA ILE A 224 -8.83 -0.63 15.92
C ILE A 224 -7.69 0.26 15.44
N GLU A 225 -7.24 1.20 16.28
CA GLU A 225 -6.05 2.03 15.98
C GLU A 225 -4.82 1.17 15.70
N ALA A 226 -4.58 0.12 16.49
CA ALA A 226 -3.44 -0.78 16.32
C ALA A 226 -3.54 -1.62 15.05
N GLN A 227 -4.74 -2.09 14.67
CA GLN A 227 -4.96 -2.86 13.43
C GLN A 227 -4.70 -1.99 12.19
N VAL A 228 -5.23 -0.77 12.16
CA VAL A 228 -4.97 0.17 11.05
C VAL A 228 -3.48 0.52 10.98
N PHE A 229 -2.85 0.76 12.12
CA PHE A 229 -1.41 1.03 12.19
C PHE A 229 -0.57 -0.15 11.71
N GLN A 230 -0.92 -1.39 12.09
CA GLN A 230 -0.28 -2.60 11.62
C GLN A 230 -0.39 -2.70 10.09
N GLY A 231 -1.59 -2.53 9.53
CA GLY A 231 -1.80 -2.52 8.08
C GLY A 231 -0.97 -1.44 7.37
N MET A 232 -0.80 -0.28 8.01
CA MET A 232 0.06 0.78 7.48
C MET A 232 1.53 0.41 7.48
N VAL A 233 2.05 -0.15 8.55
CA VAL A 233 3.46 -0.57 8.66
C VAL A 233 3.74 -1.70 7.66
N GLU A 234 2.82 -2.63 7.47
CA GLU A 234 2.92 -3.69 6.45
C GLU A 234 2.92 -3.10 5.04
N ASN A 235 2.04 -2.15 4.77
CA ASN A 235 1.98 -1.48 3.48
C ASN A 235 3.29 -0.74 3.13
N VAL A 236 3.98 -0.14 4.12
CA VAL A 236 5.30 0.48 3.91
C VAL A 236 6.35 -0.58 3.54
N ALA A 237 6.34 -1.74 4.19
CA ALA A 237 7.25 -2.84 3.85
C ALA A 237 6.99 -3.35 2.42
N CYS A 238 5.71 -3.52 2.05
CA CYS A 238 5.28 -3.87 0.70
C CYS A 238 5.71 -2.84 -0.34
N GLU A 239 5.57 -1.55 -0.03
CA GLU A 239 5.98 -0.45 -0.91
C GLU A 239 7.48 -0.49 -1.21
N MET A 240 8.32 -0.72 -0.19
CA MET A 240 9.77 -0.81 -0.39
C MET A 240 10.17 -2.06 -1.18
N ALA A 241 9.55 -3.21 -0.91
CA ALA A 241 9.78 -4.44 -1.67
C ALA A 241 9.36 -4.30 -3.14
N ALA A 242 8.14 -3.84 -3.39
CA ALA A 242 7.63 -3.64 -4.74
C ALA A 242 8.45 -2.60 -5.53
N ARG A 243 8.89 -1.53 -4.88
CA ARG A 243 9.77 -0.52 -5.51
C ARG A 243 11.13 -1.10 -5.85
N MET A 244 11.74 -1.89 -4.97
CA MET A 244 13.02 -2.56 -5.24
C MET A 244 12.92 -3.42 -6.49
N ILE A 245 11.89 -4.27 -6.60
CA ILE A 245 11.69 -5.15 -7.76
C ILE A 245 11.41 -4.34 -9.03
N ALA A 246 10.54 -3.32 -8.96
CA ALA A 246 10.22 -2.48 -10.10
C ALA A 246 11.44 -1.71 -10.62
N MET A 247 12.30 -1.23 -9.72
CA MET A 247 13.52 -0.52 -10.11
C MET A 247 14.59 -1.47 -10.67
N LYS A 248 14.70 -2.70 -10.14
CA LYS A 248 15.54 -3.73 -10.73
C LYS A 248 15.13 -4.04 -12.16
N SER A 249 13.85 -4.35 -12.39
CA SER A 249 13.32 -4.60 -13.73
C SER A 249 13.53 -3.42 -14.69
N ALA A 250 13.38 -2.19 -14.19
CA ALA A 250 13.61 -0.98 -14.98
C ALA A 250 15.10 -0.82 -15.34
N THR A 251 16.01 -1.20 -14.44
CA THR A 251 17.47 -1.16 -14.67
C THR A 251 17.88 -2.20 -15.72
N ASP A 252 17.36 -3.42 -15.62
CA ASP A 252 17.62 -4.51 -16.55
C ASP A 252 17.08 -4.16 -17.96
N ASN A 253 15.83 -3.72 -18.06
CA ASN A 253 15.22 -3.25 -19.33
C ASN A 253 16.00 -2.08 -19.95
N ALA A 254 16.53 -1.18 -19.15
CA ALA A 254 17.35 -0.08 -19.67
C ALA A 254 18.65 -0.60 -20.27
N GLY A 255 19.24 -1.66 -19.71
CA GLY A 255 20.40 -2.36 -20.27
C GLY A 255 20.10 -2.91 -21.66
N ASP A 256 19.01 -3.68 -21.80
CA ASP A 256 18.60 -4.28 -23.08
C ASP A 256 18.37 -3.21 -24.16
N ILE A 257 17.73 -2.10 -23.79
CA ILE A 257 17.50 -0.98 -24.73
C ILE A 257 18.85 -0.35 -25.16
N ILE A 258 19.80 -0.17 -24.23
CA ILE A 258 21.12 0.38 -24.54
C ILE A 258 21.84 -0.52 -25.54
N ASP A 259 21.88 -1.83 -25.30
CA ASP A 259 22.55 -2.80 -26.20
C ASP A 259 21.89 -2.78 -27.59
N GLY A 260 20.58 -2.76 -27.67
CA GLY A 260 19.86 -2.61 -28.94
C GLY A 260 20.22 -1.32 -29.70
N LEU A 261 20.23 -0.19 -28.97
CA LEU A 261 20.61 1.09 -29.57
C LEU A 261 22.05 1.18 -29.99
N GLU A 262 22.99 0.53 -29.28
CA GLU A 262 24.39 0.46 -29.65
C GLU A 262 24.59 -0.34 -30.96
N LEU A 263 23.85 -1.42 -31.19
CA LEU A 263 23.80 -2.13 -32.45
C LEU A 263 23.32 -1.26 -33.61
N VAL A 264 22.21 -0.53 -33.41
CA VAL A 264 21.65 0.39 -34.42
C VAL A 264 22.65 1.52 -34.73
N TYR A 265 23.27 2.09 -33.69
CA TYR A 265 24.29 3.12 -33.85
C TYR A 265 25.50 2.63 -34.67
N ASN A 266 26.01 1.43 -34.38
CA ASN A 266 27.14 0.86 -35.11
C ASN A 266 26.79 0.60 -36.56
N LYS A 267 25.59 0.08 -36.86
CA LYS A 267 25.11 -0.09 -38.25
C LYS A 267 25.00 1.24 -39.00
N ALA A 268 24.40 2.26 -38.38
CA ALA A 268 24.28 3.58 -38.96
C ALA A 268 25.67 4.23 -39.21
N ARG A 269 26.60 4.06 -38.28
CA ARG A 269 27.98 4.54 -38.41
C ARG A 269 28.69 3.88 -39.59
N GLN A 270 28.61 2.52 -39.70
CA GLN A 270 29.21 1.77 -40.81
C GLN A 270 28.62 2.22 -42.15
N ALA A 271 27.30 2.38 -42.24
CA ALA A 271 26.65 2.87 -43.47
C ALA A 271 27.13 4.26 -43.87
N ALA A 272 27.24 5.19 -42.90
CA ALA A 272 27.77 6.53 -43.15
C ALA A 272 29.22 6.51 -43.63
N ILE A 273 30.09 5.73 -42.99
CA ILE A 273 31.47 5.59 -43.42
C ILE A 273 31.55 5.01 -44.84
N THR A 274 30.77 3.95 -45.15
CA THR A 274 30.73 3.35 -46.49
C THR A 274 30.24 4.35 -47.54
N GLN A 275 29.26 5.16 -47.22
CA GLN A 275 28.74 6.21 -48.09
C GLN A 275 29.82 7.27 -48.35
N GLU A 276 30.50 7.78 -47.33
CA GLU A 276 31.59 8.75 -47.47
C GLU A 276 32.73 8.21 -48.32
N ILE A 277 33.13 6.94 -48.11
CA ILE A 277 34.15 6.30 -48.94
C ILE A 277 33.68 6.19 -50.41
N SER A 278 32.41 5.80 -50.63
CA SER A 278 31.87 5.71 -51.99
C SER A 278 31.82 7.06 -52.69
N GLU A 279 31.44 8.13 -51.97
CA GLU A 279 31.44 9.50 -52.49
C GLU A 279 32.84 9.98 -52.84
N ILE A 280 33.87 9.69 -52.01
CA ILE A 280 35.26 10.04 -52.26
C ILE A 280 35.77 9.29 -53.52
N VAL A 281 35.52 7.96 -53.62
CA VAL A 281 35.97 7.15 -54.78
C VAL A 281 35.28 7.60 -56.04
N SER A 282 33.97 7.89 -55.98
CA SER A 282 33.20 8.39 -57.15
C SER A 282 33.67 9.78 -57.60
N GLY A 283 33.98 10.66 -56.63
CA GLY A 283 34.55 11.98 -56.92
C GLY A 283 35.95 11.90 -57.53
N ALA A 284 36.82 10.98 -57.08
CA ALA A 284 38.16 10.76 -57.62
C ALA A 284 38.15 10.13 -59.03
N ALA A 285 37.11 9.34 -59.38
CA ALA A 285 36.91 8.77 -60.71
C ALA A 285 36.28 9.73 -61.72
N ALA A 286 35.77 10.88 -61.26
CA ALA A 286 35.15 11.91 -62.10
C ALA A 286 36.14 13.05 -62.49
N VAL A 287 37.34 13.05 -61.98
CA VAL A 287 38.48 13.93 -62.32
C VAL A 287 39.49 13.18 -63.19
#